data_aaa4530e7bfcea06949fa6a823447074
#
_entry.id   aaa4530e7bfcea06949fa6a823447074
#
_cell.length_a   1.000
_cell.length_b   1.000
_cell.length_c   1.000
_cell.angle_alpha   90.00
_cell.angle_beta   90.00
_cell.angle_gamma   90.00
#
_symmetry.space_group_name_H-M   'P 1'
#
loop_
_entity.id
_entity.type
_entity.pdbx_description
1 polymer ?
#
loop_
_entity_poly.entity_id
_entity_poly.type
_entity_poly.pdbx_seq_one_letter_code
_entity_poly.pdbx_strand_id
1 'polypeptide(L)'
;MNTARSFNIPKALLPYQSLIRANTLLCAKLSFSNSPSSYTGSKLGGIPFLDPYSSIPRDKYGMPMSLLAQINFEEFDLEPPFPQNGILQFFIDQQFGNTQLPKESEEFIIKYIHPPKETNTPLPN
;
A
#
# COMPACT_ATOMS: atom_id res chain seq x y z
N MET A 1 1.26 6.26 11.79
CA MET A 1 0.02 6.37 10.99
C MET A 1 -1.16 6.53 11.93
N ASN A 2 -1.98 7.54 11.72
CA ASN A 2 -3.15 7.82 12.56
C ASN A 2 -4.41 7.78 11.74
N THR A 3 -5.48 7.24 12.31
CA THR A 3 -6.81 7.35 11.71
C THR A 3 -7.43 8.67 12.11
N ALA A 4 -7.99 9.39 11.14
CA ALA A 4 -8.67 10.64 11.41
C ALA A 4 -10.09 10.37 11.89
N ARG A 5 -10.41 10.76 13.14
CA ARG A 5 -11.75 10.59 13.72
C ARG A 5 -12.57 11.86 13.65
N SER A 6 -11.91 13.00 13.51
CA SER A 6 -12.57 14.30 13.42
C SER A 6 -11.83 15.17 12.43
N PHE A 7 -12.51 16.14 11.93
CA PHE A 7 -11.93 17.11 11.01
C PHE A 7 -12.65 18.43 11.19
N ASN A 8 -11.94 19.51 10.89
CA ASN A 8 -12.49 20.84 10.95
C ASN A 8 -13.03 21.25 9.58
N ILE A 9 -14.26 21.72 9.56
CA ILE A 9 -14.87 22.23 8.34
C ILE A 9 -14.64 23.73 8.28
N PRO A 10 -14.01 24.25 7.20
CA PRO A 10 -13.83 25.68 7.03
C PRO A 10 -15.16 26.42 7.12
N LYS A 11 -15.13 27.61 7.73
CA LYS A 11 -16.35 28.41 7.95
C LYS A 11 -17.17 28.62 6.68
N ALA A 12 -16.49 28.82 5.55
CA ALA A 12 -17.15 29.01 4.26
C ALA A 12 -17.96 27.80 3.82
N LEU A 13 -17.66 26.60 4.32
CA LEU A 13 -18.31 25.35 3.94
C LEU A 13 -19.32 24.85 4.97
N LEU A 14 -19.55 25.60 6.07
CA LEU A 14 -20.49 25.20 7.10
C LEU A 14 -21.91 24.93 6.58
N PRO A 15 -22.44 25.68 5.58
CA PRO A 15 -23.75 25.35 5.02
C PRO A 15 -23.86 23.95 4.43
N TYR A 16 -22.72 23.32 4.07
CA TYR A 16 -22.66 22.01 3.49
C TYR A 16 -22.22 20.93 4.48
N GLN A 17 -22.21 21.25 5.77
CA GLN A 17 -21.67 20.38 6.81
C GLN A 17 -22.29 18.98 6.80
N SER A 18 -23.61 18.89 6.69
CA SER A 18 -24.30 17.59 6.69
C SER A 18 -23.90 16.74 5.49
N LEU A 19 -23.78 17.36 4.30
CA LEU A 19 -23.36 16.68 3.08
C LEU A 19 -21.91 16.19 3.18
N ILE A 20 -21.02 17.03 3.70
CA ILE A 20 -19.62 16.67 3.88
C ILE A 20 -19.48 15.51 4.85
N ARG A 21 -20.17 15.55 6.00
CA ARG A 21 -20.10 14.47 6.98
C ARG A 21 -20.68 13.16 6.44
N ALA A 22 -21.74 13.22 5.64
CA ALA A 22 -22.37 12.05 5.05
C ALA A 22 -21.46 11.35 4.02
N ASN A 23 -20.53 12.09 3.41
CA ASN A 23 -19.61 11.57 2.39
C ASN A 23 -18.19 11.40 2.92
N THR A 24 -17.98 11.48 4.23
CA THR A 24 -16.66 11.33 4.84
C THR A 24 -16.40 9.85 5.13
N LEU A 25 -15.23 9.38 4.72
CA LEU A 25 -14.77 8.02 5.00
C LEU A 25 -13.57 8.07 5.93
N LEU A 26 -13.48 7.07 6.81
CA LEU A 26 -12.30 6.90 7.66
C LEU A 26 -11.10 6.59 6.78
N CYS A 27 -9.99 7.30 7.00
CA CYS A 27 -8.77 7.07 6.24
C CYS A 27 -7.56 7.00 7.16
N ALA A 28 -6.47 6.42 6.64
CA ALA A 28 -5.19 6.40 7.32
C ALA A 28 -4.20 7.24 6.52
N LYS A 29 -3.57 8.20 7.19
CA LYS A 29 -2.57 9.06 6.56
C LYS A 29 -1.21 8.39 6.65
N LEU A 30 -0.54 8.26 5.49
CA LEU A 30 0.79 7.68 5.42
C LEU A 30 1.86 8.75 5.64
N SER A 31 2.86 8.42 6.45
CA SER A 31 4.07 9.23 6.58
C SER A 31 5.28 8.33 6.37
N PHE A 32 6.38 8.91 5.93
CA PHE A 32 7.56 8.16 5.54
C PHE A 32 8.75 8.55 6.39
N SER A 33 9.61 7.57 6.67
CA SER A 33 10.87 7.80 7.36
C SER A 33 12.00 7.07 6.62
N ASN A 34 13.24 7.45 6.88
CA ASN A 34 14.41 6.81 6.29
C ASN A 34 14.90 5.61 7.10
N SER A 35 14.08 5.08 7.98
CA SER A 35 14.43 3.90 8.77
C SER A 35 14.53 2.66 7.91
N PRO A 36 15.51 1.78 8.17
CA PRO A 36 15.56 0.49 7.47
C PRO A 36 14.29 -0.31 7.70
N SER A 37 13.85 -1.02 6.66
CA SER A 37 12.68 -1.89 6.75
C SER A 37 13.11 -3.35 6.70
N SER A 38 12.35 -4.21 7.39
CA SER A 38 12.55 -5.65 7.32
C SER A 38 11.89 -6.23 6.06
N TYR A 39 12.11 -7.51 5.83
CA TYR A 39 11.53 -8.21 4.69
C TYR A 39 10.00 -8.12 4.69
N THR A 40 9.38 -8.29 5.85
CA THR A 40 7.92 -8.22 6.00
C THR A 40 7.43 -6.81 6.34
N GLY A 41 8.32 -5.86 6.54
CA GLY A 41 7.98 -4.52 6.99
C GLY A 41 7.38 -3.64 5.91
N SER A 42 6.69 -2.61 6.34
CA SER A 42 6.16 -1.58 5.44
C SER A 42 7.31 -0.79 4.80
N LYS A 43 7.19 -0.52 3.52
CA LYS A 43 8.27 0.15 2.77
C LYS A 43 7.78 0.69 1.44
N LEU A 44 8.55 1.62 0.88
CA LEU A 44 8.41 2.05 -0.51
C LEU A 44 9.52 1.40 -1.33
N GLY A 45 9.13 0.70 -2.40
CA GLY A 45 10.11 0.04 -3.25
C GLY A 45 10.85 -1.10 -2.55
N GLY A 46 11.97 -1.50 -3.12
CA GLY A 46 12.81 -2.54 -2.55
C GLY A 46 12.31 -3.95 -2.81
N ILE A 47 12.70 -4.87 -1.94
CA ILE A 47 12.40 -6.29 -2.09
C ILE A 47 11.06 -6.61 -1.45
N PRO A 48 10.07 -7.10 -2.24
CA PRO A 48 8.77 -7.44 -1.69
C PRO A 48 8.83 -8.74 -0.87
N PHE A 49 7.96 -8.82 0.14
CA PHE A 49 7.72 -10.10 0.81
C PHE A 49 7.03 -11.04 -0.18
N LEU A 50 7.52 -12.26 -0.28
CA LEU A 50 6.92 -13.32 -1.09
C LEU A 50 6.60 -14.49 -0.17
N ASP A 51 5.34 -14.92 -0.15
CA ASP A 51 5.02 -16.15 0.55
C ASP A 51 5.57 -17.36 -0.23
N PRO A 52 5.67 -18.54 0.40
CA PRO A 52 6.31 -19.70 -0.25
C PRO A 52 5.69 -20.15 -1.56
N TYR A 53 4.47 -19.76 -1.82
CA TYR A 53 3.71 -20.18 -3.01
C TYR A 53 3.50 -19.06 -4.02
N SER A 54 4.08 -17.89 -3.75
CA SER A 54 3.93 -16.70 -4.59
C SER A 54 5.20 -16.41 -5.35
N SER A 55 5.04 -15.74 -6.48
CA SER A 55 6.15 -15.19 -7.25
C SER A 55 5.89 -13.71 -7.51
N ILE A 56 6.93 -12.98 -7.92
CA ILE A 56 6.79 -11.61 -8.33
C ILE A 56 5.83 -11.53 -9.53
N PRO A 57 4.80 -10.69 -9.49
CA PRO A 57 3.92 -10.51 -10.64
C PRO A 57 4.68 -10.09 -11.87
N ARG A 58 4.20 -10.52 -13.02
CA ARG A 58 4.77 -10.14 -14.32
C ARG A 58 3.74 -9.36 -15.12
N ASP A 59 4.24 -8.43 -15.91
CA ASP A 59 3.39 -7.65 -16.79
C ASP A 59 2.98 -8.49 -18.01
N LYS A 60 2.21 -7.89 -18.92
CA LYS A 60 1.72 -8.59 -20.11
C LYS A 60 2.82 -9.02 -21.08
N TYR A 61 4.01 -8.47 -20.92
CA TYR A 61 5.17 -8.86 -21.73
C TYR A 61 6.06 -9.89 -21.03
N GLY A 62 5.65 -10.38 -19.85
CA GLY A 62 6.41 -11.35 -19.08
C GLY A 62 7.55 -10.76 -18.26
N MET A 63 7.65 -9.44 -18.19
CA MET A 63 8.67 -8.76 -17.38
C MET A 63 8.25 -8.68 -15.93
N PRO A 64 9.19 -8.89 -14.97
CA PRO A 64 8.85 -8.76 -13.56
C PRO A 64 8.44 -7.33 -13.23
N MET A 65 7.41 -7.21 -12.40
CA MET A 65 6.93 -5.91 -11.92
C MET A 65 7.74 -5.47 -10.71
N SER A 66 7.74 -4.17 -10.47
CA SER A 66 8.46 -3.58 -9.33
C SER A 66 7.51 -3.30 -8.20
N LEU A 67 7.96 -3.50 -6.96
CA LEU A 67 7.19 -3.11 -5.79
C LEU A 67 7.18 -1.59 -5.67
N LEU A 68 5.99 -1.01 -5.70
CA LEU A 68 5.83 0.41 -5.42
C LEU A 68 5.78 0.65 -3.91
N ALA A 69 4.95 -0.12 -3.23
CA ALA A 69 4.74 0.04 -1.79
C ALA A 69 4.29 -1.28 -1.17
N GLN A 70 4.68 -1.48 0.07
CA GLN A 70 4.24 -2.60 0.89
C GLN A 70 3.80 -2.06 2.24
N ILE A 71 2.64 -2.49 2.70
CA ILE A 71 2.09 -2.08 3.99
C ILE A 71 1.81 -3.34 4.80
N ASN A 72 2.50 -3.47 5.94
CA ASN A 72 2.22 -4.53 6.89
C ASN A 72 1.31 -3.96 7.98
N PHE A 73 0.06 -4.41 7.99
CA PHE A 73 -0.94 -3.86 8.91
C PHE A 73 -0.65 -4.17 10.39
N GLU A 74 0.16 -5.16 10.67
CA GLU A 74 0.57 -5.45 12.05
C GLU A 74 1.41 -4.35 12.68
N GLU A 75 2.04 -3.51 11.87
CA GLU A 75 2.87 -2.41 12.35
C GLU A 75 2.04 -1.21 12.84
N PHE A 76 0.74 -1.23 12.60
CA PHE A 76 -0.11 -0.07 12.84
C PHE A 76 -1.33 -0.45 13.67
N ASP A 77 -1.78 0.50 14.47
CA ASP A 77 -3.01 0.37 15.25
C ASP A 77 -4.12 1.14 14.54
N LEU A 78 -4.74 0.49 13.56
CA LEU A 78 -5.81 1.09 12.77
C LEU A 78 -7.16 0.50 13.19
N GLU A 79 -8.19 1.32 13.08
CA GLU A 79 -9.56 0.90 13.39
C GLU A 79 -10.23 0.25 12.17
N PRO A 80 -11.24 -0.61 12.42
CA PRO A 80 -12.07 -1.08 11.32
C PRO A 80 -12.60 0.09 10.49
N PRO A 81 -12.73 -0.05 9.15
CA PRO A 81 -12.65 -1.30 8.41
C PRO A 81 -11.24 -1.72 7.97
N PHE A 82 -10.20 -1.05 8.47
CA PHE A 82 -8.84 -1.43 8.11
C PHE A 82 -8.48 -2.81 8.69
N PRO A 83 -7.74 -3.64 7.94
CA PRO A 83 -7.23 -4.90 8.46
C PRO A 83 -6.31 -4.68 9.66
N GLN A 84 -6.30 -5.64 10.58
CA GLN A 84 -5.43 -5.62 11.75
C GLN A 84 -4.13 -6.38 11.50
N ASN A 85 -4.06 -7.15 10.42
CA ASN A 85 -2.90 -7.95 10.05
C ASN A 85 -2.88 -8.13 8.54
N GLY A 86 -1.81 -8.78 8.06
CA GLY A 86 -1.64 -9.02 6.64
C GLY A 86 -0.79 -7.95 5.97
N ILE A 87 -0.39 -8.24 4.75
CA ILE A 87 0.50 -7.37 3.96
C ILE A 87 -0.19 -7.00 2.66
N LEU A 88 -0.32 -5.70 2.44
CA LEU A 88 -0.84 -5.14 1.19
C LEU A 88 0.33 -4.69 0.34
N GLN A 89 0.34 -5.13 -0.92
CA GLN A 89 1.43 -4.80 -1.84
C GLN A 89 0.87 -4.18 -3.11
N PHE A 90 1.56 -3.15 -3.58
CA PHE A 90 1.28 -2.48 -4.83
C PHE A 90 2.45 -2.68 -5.78
N PHE A 91 2.20 -3.32 -6.91
CA PHE A 91 3.20 -3.54 -7.94
C PHE A 91 2.87 -2.72 -9.18
N ILE A 92 3.91 -2.20 -9.80
CA ILE A 92 3.80 -1.48 -11.07
C ILE A 92 4.75 -2.10 -12.08
N ASP A 93 4.43 -1.97 -13.36
CA ASP A 93 5.37 -2.43 -14.38
C ASP A 93 6.59 -1.48 -14.39
N GLN A 94 7.70 -2.00 -14.91
CA GLN A 94 8.96 -1.24 -14.92
C GLN A 94 8.93 -0.04 -15.86
N GLN A 95 7.92 0.03 -16.71
CA GLN A 95 7.76 1.09 -17.69
C GLN A 95 6.76 2.15 -17.21
N PHE A 96 6.21 1.98 -16.02
CA PHE A 96 5.24 2.90 -15.46
C PHE A 96 5.83 4.32 -15.36
N GLY A 97 5.06 5.28 -15.85
CA GLY A 97 5.52 6.66 -15.86
C GLY A 97 6.41 7.03 -17.03
N ASN A 98 6.76 6.09 -17.91
CA ASN A 98 7.53 6.41 -19.11
C ASN A 98 6.61 7.03 -20.16
N THR A 99 6.75 8.35 -20.38
CA THR A 99 5.89 9.09 -21.28
C THR A 99 6.10 8.76 -22.75
N GLN A 100 7.17 8.04 -23.10
CA GLN A 100 7.46 7.63 -24.46
C GLN A 100 6.75 6.34 -24.85
N LEU A 101 6.14 5.64 -23.88
CA LEU A 101 5.44 4.39 -24.12
C LEU A 101 3.93 4.62 -24.18
N PRO A 102 3.20 3.77 -24.93
CA PRO A 102 1.74 3.82 -24.91
C PRO A 102 1.20 3.61 -23.50
N LYS A 103 0.12 4.32 -23.15
CA LYS A 103 -0.52 4.18 -21.83
C LYS A 103 -0.99 2.75 -21.56
N GLU A 104 -1.30 2.01 -22.59
CA GLU A 104 -1.75 0.62 -22.49
C GLU A 104 -0.67 -0.31 -21.93
N SER A 105 0.60 0.13 -21.89
CA SER A 105 1.67 -0.64 -21.28
C SER A 105 1.80 -0.41 -19.77
N GLU A 106 1.08 0.56 -19.22
CA GLU A 106 1.13 0.85 -17.79
C GLU A 106 0.18 -0.09 -17.06
N GLU A 107 0.76 -1.01 -16.29
CA GLU A 107 0.01 -1.99 -15.51
C GLU A 107 0.34 -1.85 -14.04
N PHE A 108 -0.64 -2.17 -13.21
CA PHE A 108 -0.43 -2.29 -11.78
C PHE A 108 -1.18 -3.51 -11.26
N ILE A 109 -0.67 -4.08 -10.17
CA ILE A 109 -1.31 -5.20 -9.48
C ILE A 109 -1.30 -4.90 -7.99
N ILE A 110 -2.43 -5.15 -7.35
CA ILE A 110 -2.57 -5.05 -5.90
C ILE A 110 -2.75 -6.44 -5.34
N LYS A 111 -1.91 -6.80 -4.36
CA LYS A 111 -2.00 -8.11 -3.68
C LYS A 111 -2.20 -7.88 -2.19
N TYR A 112 -3.04 -8.71 -1.59
CA TYR A 112 -3.16 -8.79 -0.14
C TYR A 112 -2.78 -10.20 0.29
N ILE A 113 -1.78 -10.28 1.17
CA ILE A 113 -1.29 -11.54 1.70
C ILE A 113 -1.81 -11.65 3.13
N HIS A 114 -2.54 -12.74 3.42
CA HIS A 114 -2.99 -13.02 4.77
C HIS A 114 -1.79 -13.15 5.72
N PRO A 115 -2.01 -12.99 7.05
CA PRO A 115 -0.87 -12.89 7.96
C PRO A 115 0.19 -13.93 7.65
N PRO A 116 1.43 -13.50 7.35
CA PRO A 116 2.49 -14.46 7.14
C PRO A 116 2.75 -15.19 8.46
N LYS A 117 2.97 -16.49 8.36
CA LYS A 117 3.49 -17.22 9.52
C LYS A 117 4.84 -16.59 9.85
N GLU A 118 5.13 -16.47 11.16
CA GLU A 118 6.43 -15.96 11.58
C GLU A 118 7.52 -16.72 10.85
N THR A 119 8.24 -16.02 10.01
CA THR A 119 9.38 -16.59 9.32
C THR A 119 10.58 -15.76 9.73
N ASN A 120 11.50 -16.40 10.41
CA ASN A 120 12.83 -15.84 10.63
C ASN A 120 13.67 -15.94 9.38
N THR A 121 13.02 -15.87 8.23
CA THR A 121 13.69 -16.02 6.94
C THR A 121 14.49 -14.76 6.64
N PRO A 122 15.81 -14.85 6.45
CA PRO A 122 16.60 -13.68 6.08
C PRO A 122 16.18 -13.17 4.69
N LEU A 123 16.51 -11.90 4.45
CA LEU A 123 16.27 -11.30 3.14
C LEU A 123 16.92 -12.15 2.05
N PRO A 124 16.22 -12.40 0.95
CA PRO A 124 16.84 -13.09 -0.19
C PRO A 124 17.96 -12.22 -0.79
N ASN A 125 19.02 -12.85 -1.13
CA ASN A 125 20.16 -12.22 -1.78
C ASN A 125 19.89 -11.97 -3.26
#